data_2e3514ada5ca857ea864179eb2657fb8
#
_entry.id   2e3514ada5ca857ea864179eb2657fb8
#
_cell.length_a   1.000
_cell.length_b   1.000
_cell.length_c   1.000
_cell.angle_alpha   90.00
_cell.angle_beta   90.00
_cell.angle_gamma   90.00
#
_symmetry.space_group_name_H-M   'P 1'
#
loop_
_entity.id
_entity.type
_entity.pdbx_description
1 polymer ?
#
loop_
_entity_poly.entity_id
_entity_poly.type
_entity_poly.pdbx_seq_one_letter_code
_entity_poly.pdbx_strand_id
1 'polypeptide(L)'
;MGMHGLGRDYRTGWPAQAPRCLQSLPDRHRRTPMVSVLETSRTDRQTGEMTPLKHSEAIVIARSPEDLYDLVSDITRMGTWSPVCKACWWDEGAGPEVGAWFTGRNELPDRTWETRSEVVAADRGREFAFIVNGTWTRWGYVFTPVDGGTELTESWEFLPGGIAMFEERFGADAQAQIANRLELAQKGIPATLAAIKKDAEAE
;
A
#
# COMPACT_ATOMS: atom_id res chain seq x y z
N MET A 1 -42.21 -8.36 0.76
CA MET A 1 -41.85 -6.97 0.47
C MET A 1 -40.32 -6.95 0.37
N GLY A 2 -39.80 -6.68 -0.82
CA GLY A 2 -38.40 -6.91 -1.16
C GLY A 2 -37.47 -5.83 -0.61
N MET A 3 -36.36 -6.24 -0.01
CA MET A 3 -35.23 -5.39 0.32
C MET A 3 -34.31 -5.32 -0.92
N HIS A 4 -34.30 -4.18 -1.59
CA HIS A 4 -33.34 -3.88 -2.63
C HIS A 4 -32.02 -3.50 -1.96
N GLY A 5 -31.04 -4.41 -1.98
CA GLY A 5 -29.66 -4.12 -1.66
C GLY A 5 -29.07 -3.23 -2.75
N LEU A 6 -28.80 -1.97 -2.45
CA LEU A 6 -28.01 -1.09 -3.29
C LEU A 6 -26.54 -1.47 -3.13
N GLY A 7 -26.08 -2.37 -3.97
CA GLY A 7 -24.67 -2.61 -4.17
C GLY A 7 -24.00 -1.34 -4.74
N ARG A 8 -23.29 -0.60 -3.91
CA ARG A 8 -22.42 0.48 -4.41
C ARG A 8 -21.29 -0.15 -5.20
N ASP A 9 -21.22 0.19 -6.48
CA ASP A 9 -20.18 -0.24 -7.39
C ASP A 9 -18.87 0.53 -7.07
N TYR A 10 -17.99 -0.08 -6.29
CA TYR A 10 -16.70 0.49 -5.87
C TYR A 10 -15.68 0.64 -7.00
N ARG A 11 -16.09 0.42 -8.26
CA ARG A 11 -15.20 0.53 -9.44
C ARG A 11 -14.90 1.97 -9.87
N THR A 12 -15.54 2.98 -9.30
CA THR A 12 -15.52 4.35 -9.84
C THR A 12 -14.55 5.33 -9.15
N GLY A 13 -13.75 4.92 -8.17
CA GLY A 13 -12.91 5.83 -7.36
C GLY A 13 -11.59 6.31 -7.97
N TRP A 14 -11.16 5.85 -9.15
CA TRP A 14 -9.87 6.22 -9.75
C TRP A 14 -10.06 6.89 -11.11
N PRO A 15 -9.60 8.14 -11.31
CA PRO A 15 -9.67 8.78 -12.62
C PRO A 15 -8.74 8.11 -13.64
N ALA A 16 -9.25 7.90 -14.84
CA ALA A 16 -8.59 7.23 -15.96
C ALA A 16 -7.77 8.21 -16.84
N GLN A 17 -7.07 9.20 -16.28
CA GLN A 17 -6.29 10.14 -17.10
C GLN A 17 -4.87 10.29 -16.56
N ALA A 18 -3.91 9.79 -17.37
CA ALA A 18 -2.51 10.18 -17.30
C ALA A 18 -2.29 11.50 -18.07
N PRO A 19 -1.41 12.39 -17.63
CA PRO A 19 -1.05 13.57 -18.43
C PRO A 19 -0.31 13.15 -19.71
N ARG A 20 -0.82 13.57 -20.85
CA ARG A 20 -0.14 13.44 -22.15
C ARG A 20 1.06 14.38 -22.18
N CYS A 21 2.25 13.84 -22.15
CA CYS A 21 3.44 14.59 -22.53
C CYS A 21 3.70 14.33 -24.03
N LEU A 22 3.36 15.32 -24.86
CA LEU A 22 3.75 15.40 -26.25
C LEU A 22 5.20 15.92 -26.30
N GLN A 23 6.13 15.16 -26.86
CA GLN A 23 7.30 15.76 -27.49
C GLN A 23 7.76 14.93 -28.68
N SER A 24 7.89 15.65 -29.78
CA SER A 24 8.24 15.32 -31.12
C SER A 24 9.68 14.85 -31.30
N LEU A 25 9.84 13.89 -32.23
CA LEU A 25 11.12 13.44 -32.78
C LEU A 25 11.65 14.43 -33.85
N PRO A 26 12.95 14.40 -34.11
CA PRO A 26 13.42 14.46 -35.49
C PRO A 26 14.27 13.26 -35.91
N ASP A 27 13.96 12.85 -37.12
CA ASP A 27 14.58 11.89 -38.00
C ASP A 27 16.03 12.27 -38.38
N ARG A 28 16.97 11.33 -38.45
CA ARG A 28 18.15 11.36 -39.34
C ARG A 28 18.75 9.98 -39.59
N HIS A 29 18.69 9.59 -40.85
CA HIS A 29 19.42 8.52 -41.50
C HIS A 29 20.94 8.58 -41.29
N ARG A 30 21.61 7.43 -41.09
CA ARG A 30 22.84 7.05 -41.86
C ARG A 30 23.12 5.54 -41.73
N ARG A 31 23.62 5.02 -42.85
CA ARG A 31 23.89 3.62 -43.24
C ARG A 31 25.15 3.03 -42.60
N THR A 32 25.06 1.73 -42.34
CA THR A 32 25.97 0.55 -42.34
C THR A 32 27.50 0.72 -42.51
N PRO A 33 28.36 -0.25 -42.02
CA PRO A 33 28.37 -1.63 -42.52
C PRO A 33 28.55 -2.76 -41.47
N MET A 34 28.31 -3.98 -41.96
CA MET A 34 28.44 -5.29 -41.33
C MET A 34 29.86 -5.59 -40.84
N VAL A 35 29.99 -6.19 -39.66
CA VAL A 35 31.06 -7.18 -39.36
C VAL A 35 30.41 -8.32 -38.59
N SER A 36 30.53 -9.52 -39.13
CA SER A 36 30.16 -10.80 -38.57
C SER A 36 31.18 -11.21 -37.50
N VAL A 37 30.70 -11.50 -36.28
CA VAL A 37 31.40 -12.38 -35.34
C VAL A 37 30.35 -13.26 -34.67
N LEU A 38 30.46 -14.54 -34.98
CA LEU A 38 29.79 -15.62 -34.28
C LEU A 38 30.36 -15.72 -32.86
N GLU A 39 29.54 -15.41 -31.87
CA GLU A 39 29.80 -15.84 -30.49
C GLU A 39 28.53 -16.39 -29.87
N THR A 40 28.64 -17.63 -29.44
CA THR A 40 27.69 -18.53 -28.82
C THR A 40 26.92 -17.87 -27.68
N SER A 41 25.64 -17.61 -27.93
CA SER A 41 24.70 -17.18 -26.88
C SER A 41 24.44 -18.34 -25.91
N ARG A 42 25.08 -18.29 -24.76
CA ARG A 42 24.54 -18.97 -23.57
C ARG A 42 23.22 -18.27 -23.21
N THR A 43 22.14 -18.95 -23.48
CA THR A 43 20.81 -18.57 -22.98
C THR A 43 20.79 -18.85 -21.48
N ASP A 44 21.13 -17.82 -20.69
CA ASP A 44 20.79 -17.81 -19.27
C ASP A 44 19.27 -17.59 -19.20
N ARG A 45 18.54 -18.67 -18.98
CA ARG A 45 17.14 -18.60 -18.53
C ARG A 45 17.17 -18.14 -17.09
N GLN A 46 17.23 -16.85 -16.88
CA GLN A 46 16.81 -16.25 -15.62
C GLN A 46 15.31 -16.57 -15.46
N THR A 47 15.02 -17.53 -14.58
CA THR A 47 13.72 -17.64 -13.94
C THR A 47 13.45 -16.30 -13.31
N GLY A 48 12.56 -15.53 -13.91
CA GLY A 48 12.14 -14.22 -13.39
C GLY A 48 11.39 -14.41 -12.09
N GLU A 49 12.12 -14.60 -11.01
CA GLU A 49 11.61 -14.50 -9.65
C GLU A 49 11.25 -13.04 -9.43
N MET A 50 9.95 -12.75 -9.49
CA MET A 50 9.46 -11.39 -9.22
C MET A 50 9.87 -11.03 -7.80
N THR A 51 10.74 -10.05 -7.66
CA THR A 51 11.08 -9.47 -6.35
C THR A 51 9.77 -9.06 -5.67
N PRO A 52 9.49 -9.53 -4.45
CA PRO A 52 8.27 -9.17 -3.76
C PRO A 52 8.15 -7.65 -3.65
N LEU A 53 7.03 -7.10 -4.11
CA LEU A 53 6.72 -5.68 -3.99
C LEU A 53 6.31 -5.39 -2.53
N LYS A 54 7.29 -5.22 -1.66
CA LYS A 54 7.10 -4.99 -0.24
C LYS A 54 8.11 -3.99 0.33
N HIS A 55 7.71 -3.32 1.40
CA HIS A 55 8.55 -2.42 2.17
C HIS A 55 8.15 -2.47 3.64
N SER A 56 9.11 -2.28 4.55
CA SER A 56 8.84 -2.16 5.98
C SER A 56 9.90 -1.30 6.65
N GLU A 57 9.50 -0.58 7.68
CA GLU A 57 10.37 0.20 8.58
C GLU A 57 9.92 -0.02 10.02
N ALA A 58 10.80 0.25 10.96
CA ALA A 58 10.53 0.11 12.37
C ALA A 58 11.03 1.32 13.19
N ILE A 59 10.35 1.57 14.32
CA ILE A 59 10.75 2.60 15.29
C ILE A 59 10.48 2.12 16.71
N VAL A 60 11.34 2.51 17.65
CA VAL A 60 11.10 2.21 19.08
C VAL A 60 10.26 3.33 19.70
N ILE A 61 9.20 2.94 20.42
CA ILE A 61 8.25 3.82 21.11
C ILE A 61 8.20 3.43 22.60
N ALA A 62 8.26 4.41 23.47
CA ALA A 62 8.27 4.20 24.94
C ALA A 62 6.86 3.90 25.49
N ARG A 63 6.24 2.82 25.01
CA ARG A 63 4.91 2.30 25.40
C ARG A 63 4.92 0.79 25.45
N SER A 64 4.00 0.18 26.24
CA SER A 64 3.80 -1.26 26.21
C SER A 64 3.24 -1.72 24.84
N PRO A 65 3.50 -2.98 24.42
CA PRO A 65 2.93 -3.51 23.18
C PRO A 65 1.41 -3.45 23.15
N GLU A 66 0.75 -3.69 24.27
CA GLU A 66 -0.70 -3.68 24.41
C GLU A 66 -1.29 -2.27 24.24
N ASP A 67 -0.72 -1.28 24.94
CA ASP A 67 -1.18 0.12 24.84
C ASP A 67 -0.95 0.68 23.44
N LEU A 68 0.18 0.33 22.82
CA LEU A 68 0.49 0.75 21.46
C LEU A 68 -0.40 0.05 20.43
N TYR A 69 -0.75 -1.23 20.66
CA TYR A 69 -1.73 -1.94 19.84
C TYR A 69 -3.11 -1.27 19.92
N ASP A 70 -3.59 -0.97 21.12
CA ASP A 70 -4.89 -0.33 21.33
C ASP A 70 -4.95 1.03 20.61
N LEU A 71 -3.85 1.79 20.61
CA LEU A 71 -3.71 3.04 19.87
C LEU A 71 -3.75 2.83 18.35
N VAL A 72 -2.94 1.91 17.81
CA VAL A 72 -2.76 1.71 16.37
C VAL A 72 -3.95 0.99 15.73
N SER A 73 -4.62 0.09 16.45
CA SER A 73 -5.80 -0.62 15.96
C SER A 73 -7.07 0.22 15.96
N ASP A 74 -7.08 1.38 16.61
CA ASP A 74 -8.12 2.39 16.40
C ASP A 74 -7.92 3.10 15.05
N ILE A 75 -8.46 2.49 14.00
CA ILE A 75 -8.32 2.99 12.62
C ILE A 75 -8.88 4.41 12.44
N THR A 76 -9.73 4.90 13.35
CA THR A 76 -10.28 6.26 13.25
C THR A 76 -9.21 7.33 13.45
N ARG A 77 -8.08 6.98 14.08
CA ARG A 77 -6.91 7.84 14.28
C ARG A 77 -5.96 7.85 13.08
N MET A 78 -6.06 6.91 12.14
CA MET A 78 -5.13 6.77 11.02
C MET A 78 -4.96 8.05 10.19
N GLY A 79 -6.03 8.84 10.07
CA GLY A 79 -6.00 10.13 9.36
C GLY A 79 -5.10 11.19 10.01
N THR A 80 -4.72 11.03 11.29
CA THR A 80 -3.81 11.94 11.98
C THR A 80 -2.35 11.59 11.74
N TRP A 81 -2.05 10.36 11.35
CA TRP A 81 -0.68 9.85 11.19
C TRP A 81 -0.27 9.72 9.72
N SER A 82 -1.18 9.22 8.87
CA SER A 82 -0.88 8.94 7.48
C SER A 82 -0.80 10.21 6.62
N PRO A 83 0.23 10.37 5.77
CA PRO A 83 0.26 11.48 4.82
C PRO A 83 -0.78 11.36 3.70
N VAL A 84 -1.31 10.16 3.46
CA VAL A 84 -2.24 9.84 2.35
C VAL A 84 -3.66 9.58 2.85
N CYS A 85 -3.84 8.72 3.85
CA CYS A 85 -5.15 8.46 4.45
C CYS A 85 -5.56 9.64 5.35
N LYS A 86 -6.73 10.23 5.11
CA LYS A 86 -7.21 11.43 5.83
C LYS A 86 -8.34 11.11 6.82
N ALA A 87 -9.05 10.02 6.63
CA ALA A 87 -10.07 9.55 7.55
C ALA A 87 -10.29 8.06 7.36
N CYS A 88 -10.60 7.35 8.46
CA CYS A 88 -11.08 5.98 8.42
C CYS A 88 -12.30 5.84 9.34
N TRP A 89 -13.19 4.91 9.00
CA TRP A 89 -14.35 4.55 9.83
C TRP A 89 -14.70 3.08 9.65
N TRP A 90 -15.16 2.46 10.73
CA TRP A 90 -15.62 1.08 10.70
C TRP A 90 -16.92 0.96 9.92
N ASP A 91 -17.07 -0.13 9.17
CA ASP A 91 -18.31 -0.51 8.54
C ASP A 91 -19.20 -1.24 9.59
N GLU A 92 -20.47 -0.83 9.72
CA GLU A 92 -21.51 -1.53 10.50
C GLU A 92 -21.11 -1.97 11.92
N GLY A 93 -20.59 -1.04 12.73
CA GLY A 93 -20.30 -1.28 14.15
C GLY A 93 -19.17 -2.25 14.43
N ALA A 94 -18.33 -2.51 13.44
CA ALA A 94 -17.13 -3.33 13.57
C ALA A 94 -16.11 -2.70 14.54
N GLY A 95 -15.15 -3.51 14.96
CA GLY A 95 -14.00 -3.14 15.78
C GLY A 95 -12.74 -3.78 15.22
N PRO A 96 -11.60 -3.73 15.93
CA PRO A 96 -10.34 -4.29 15.44
C PRO A 96 -10.32 -5.84 15.53
N GLU A 97 -11.33 -6.51 14.98
CA GLU A 97 -11.46 -7.96 14.98
C GLU A 97 -11.19 -8.52 13.58
N VAL A 98 -10.62 -9.74 13.48
CA VAL A 98 -10.43 -10.43 12.21
C VAL A 98 -11.77 -10.61 11.50
N GLY A 99 -11.82 -10.23 10.21
CA GLY A 99 -13.04 -10.23 9.40
C GLY A 99 -13.85 -8.94 9.46
N ALA A 100 -13.49 -8.00 10.35
CA ALA A 100 -14.10 -6.68 10.37
C ALA A 100 -13.68 -5.86 9.16
N TRP A 101 -14.58 -5.00 8.66
CA TRP A 101 -14.31 -4.13 7.52
C TRP A 101 -14.35 -2.66 7.92
N PHE A 102 -13.50 -1.87 7.28
CA PHE A 102 -13.49 -0.43 7.43
C PHE A 102 -13.24 0.26 6.09
N THR A 103 -13.65 1.51 5.98
CA THR A 103 -13.41 2.35 4.82
C THR A 103 -12.40 3.43 5.17
N GLY A 104 -11.42 3.65 4.29
CA GLY A 104 -10.42 4.72 4.38
C GLY A 104 -10.57 5.70 3.23
N ARG A 105 -10.63 7.01 3.54
CA ARG A 105 -10.56 8.10 2.57
C ARG A 105 -9.12 8.56 2.41
N ASN A 106 -8.64 8.51 1.18
CA ASN A 106 -7.29 8.86 0.80
C ASN A 106 -7.29 10.12 -0.06
N GLU A 107 -6.27 10.97 0.11
CA GLU A 107 -6.10 12.20 -0.64
C GLU A 107 -4.65 12.39 -1.08
N LEU A 108 -4.50 12.80 -2.33
CA LEU A 108 -3.28 13.36 -2.93
C LEU A 108 -3.66 14.70 -3.57
N PRO A 109 -2.70 15.57 -3.92
CA PRO A 109 -3.00 16.89 -4.47
C PRO A 109 -3.92 16.89 -5.70
N ASP A 110 -3.91 15.80 -6.47
CA ASP A 110 -4.63 15.65 -7.74
C ASP A 110 -5.89 14.77 -7.64
N ARG A 111 -6.13 14.11 -6.48
CA ARG A 111 -7.24 13.15 -6.36
C ARG A 111 -7.61 12.79 -4.93
N THR A 112 -8.87 12.40 -4.76
CA THR A 112 -9.42 11.78 -3.56
C THR A 112 -10.08 10.45 -3.95
N TRP A 113 -9.90 9.41 -3.12
CA TRP A 113 -10.55 8.11 -3.35
C TRP A 113 -10.79 7.38 -2.02
N GLU A 114 -11.70 6.44 -2.03
CA GLU A 114 -11.97 5.56 -0.89
C GLU A 114 -11.53 4.13 -1.19
N THR A 115 -11.08 3.45 -0.16
CA THR A 115 -10.74 2.03 -0.19
C THR A 115 -11.44 1.34 0.96
N ARG A 116 -11.91 0.12 0.74
CA ARG A 116 -12.47 -0.74 1.76
C ARG A 116 -11.45 -1.80 2.15
N SER A 117 -11.24 -2.04 3.43
CA SER A 117 -10.19 -2.93 3.94
C SER A 117 -10.77 -3.92 4.93
N GLU A 118 -10.28 -5.16 4.87
CA GLU A 118 -10.62 -6.24 5.79
C GLU A 118 -9.49 -6.47 6.78
N VAL A 119 -9.80 -6.53 8.07
CA VAL A 119 -8.84 -6.91 9.11
C VAL A 119 -8.53 -8.40 8.99
N VAL A 120 -7.25 -8.74 8.86
CA VAL A 120 -6.78 -10.13 8.68
C VAL A 120 -5.91 -10.62 9.85
N ALA A 121 -5.42 -9.73 10.70
CA ALA A 121 -4.77 -10.07 11.96
C ALA A 121 -5.16 -9.04 13.03
N ALA A 122 -5.47 -9.51 14.23
CA ALA A 122 -5.87 -8.72 15.40
C ALA A 122 -5.44 -9.45 16.68
N ASP A 123 -4.11 -9.62 16.86
CA ASP A 123 -3.50 -10.24 18.05
C ASP A 123 -2.93 -9.13 18.93
N ARG A 124 -3.68 -8.80 20.01
CA ARG A 124 -3.42 -7.65 20.88
C ARG A 124 -2.01 -7.71 21.48
N GLY A 125 -1.25 -6.65 21.24
CA GLY A 125 0.14 -6.53 21.66
C GLY A 125 1.14 -7.29 20.78
N ARG A 126 0.70 -7.87 19.65
CA ARG A 126 1.56 -8.62 18.72
C ARG A 126 1.43 -8.20 17.27
N GLU A 127 0.22 -8.22 16.71
CA GLU A 127 0.00 -7.92 15.30
C GLU A 127 -1.37 -7.30 15.05
N PHE A 128 -1.40 -6.24 14.22
CA PHE A 128 -2.61 -5.73 13.60
C PHE A 128 -2.37 -5.63 12.09
N ALA A 129 -3.23 -6.24 11.26
CA ALA A 129 -3.06 -6.18 9.82
C ALA A 129 -4.41 -6.17 9.09
N PHE A 130 -4.41 -5.54 7.91
CA PHE A 130 -5.57 -5.50 7.03
C PHE A 130 -5.18 -5.58 5.55
N ILE A 131 -6.12 -6.02 4.72
CA ILE A 131 -5.95 -6.12 3.27
C ILE A 131 -6.97 -5.23 2.56
N VAL A 132 -6.47 -4.33 1.74
CA VAL A 132 -7.27 -3.44 0.89
C VAL A 132 -8.00 -4.27 -0.18
N ASN A 133 -9.32 -4.08 -0.26
CA ASN A 133 -10.22 -4.81 -1.17
C ASN A 133 -10.02 -6.34 -1.15
N GLY A 134 -9.63 -6.89 0.00
CA GLY A 134 -9.46 -8.32 0.24
C GLY A 134 -8.27 -8.99 -0.47
N THR A 135 -7.69 -8.38 -1.50
CA THR A 135 -6.64 -9.03 -2.34
C THR A 135 -5.57 -8.10 -2.89
N TRP A 136 -5.64 -6.77 -2.63
CA TRP A 136 -4.78 -5.82 -3.35
C TRP A 136 -3.49 -5.49 -2.62
N THR A 137 -3.58 -5.05 -1.38
CA THR A 137 -2.44 -4.56 -0.61
C THR A 137 -2.61 -4.96 0.84
N ARG A 138 -1.62 -5.63 1.40
CA ARG A 138 -1.57 -5.88 2.84
C ARG A 138 -0.78 -4.77 3.52
N TRP A 139 -1.36 -4.21 4.56
CA TRP A 139 -0.70 -3.38 5.55
C TRP A 139 -0.65 -4.13 6.87
N GLY A 140 0.46 -4.06 7.58
CA GLY A 140 0.66 -4.75 8.84
C GLY A 140 1.46 -3.92 9.84
N TYR A 141 1.11 -4.06 11.11
CA TYR A 141 1.81 -3.53 12.25
C TYR A 141 2.21 -4.68 13.16
N VAL A 142 3.49 -4.79 13.50
CA VAL A 142 4.03 -5.78 14.43
C VAL A 142 4.60 -5.06 15.64
N PHE A 143 4.26 -5.55 16.83
CA PHE A 143 4.62 -4.97 18.13
C PHE A 143 5.60 -5.90 18.83
N THR A 144 6.89 -5.57 18.81
CA THR A 144 7.93 -6.38 19.45
C THR A 144 8.39 -5.70 20.73
N PRO A 145 8.22 -6.34 21.91
CA PRO A 145 8.72 -5.76 23.15
C PRO A 145 10.24 -5.67 23.12
N VAL A 146 10.77 -4.51 23.52
CA VAL A 146 12.21 -4.23 23.63
C VAL A 146 12.51 -3.49 24.93
N ASP A 147 13.81 -3.37 25.29
CA ASP A 147 14.20 -2.55 26.44
C ASP A 147 13.75 -1.09 26.23
N GLY A 148 12.96 -0.60 27.17
CA GLY A 148 12.44 0.77 27.15
C GLY A 148 11.15 0.98 26.36
N GLY A 149 10.49 -0.07 25.84
CA GLY A 149 9.20 0.05 25.17
C GLY A 149 8.89 -1.03 24.14
N THR A 150 8.42 -0.61 22.99
CA THR A 150 8.02 -1.48 21.88
C THR A 150 8.68 -1.02 20.59
N GLU A 151 9.29 -1.94 19.85
CA GLU A 151 9.61 -1.73 18.44
C GLU A 151 8.35 -1.96 17.62
N LEU A 152 7.83 -0.89 17.02
CA LEU A 152 6.71 -0.91 16.10
C LEU A 152 7.24 -1.01 14.69
N THR A 153 6.93 -2.11 13.99
CA THR A 153 7.21 -2.29 12.57
C THR A 153 5.94 -2.07 11.77
N GLU A 154 5.95 -1.12 10.84
CA GLU A 154 4.92 -0.98 9.80
C GLU A 154 5.39 -1.63 8.50
N SER A 155 4.52 -2.40 7.85
CA SER A 155 4.82 -3.10 6.60
C SER A 155 3.75 -2.88 5.55
N TRP A 156 4.19 -2.87 4.30
CA TRP A 156 3.36 -2.81 3.10
C TRP A 156 3.76 -3.91 2.14
N GLU A 157 2.78 -4.62 1.58
CA GLU A 157 2.97 -5.63 0.55
C GLU A 157 1.91 -5.50 -0.54
N PHE A 158 2.35 -5.37 -1.79
CA PHE A 158 1.45 -5.33 -2.95
C PHE A 158 1.19 -6.74 -3.46
N LEU A 159 -0.03 -7.22 -3.24
CA LEU A 159 -0.42 -8.61 -3.46
C LEU A 159 -0.69 -8.90 -4.95
N PRO A 160 -0.65 -10.18 -5.37
CA PRO A 160 -0.94 -10.57 -6.75
C PRO A 160 -2.27 -10.05 -7.29
N GLY A 161 -3.33 -9.99 -6.46
CA GLY A 161 -4.62 -9.44 -6.86
C GLY A 161 -4.57 -7.93 -7.15
N GLY A 162 -3.72 -7.19 -6.44
CA GLY A 162 -3.46 -5.78 -6.74
C GLY A 162 -2.69 -5.59 -8.03
N ILE A 163 -1.67 -6.43 -8.28
CA ILE A 163 -0.91 -6.42 -9.53
C ILE A 163 -1.83 -6.66 -10.73
N ALA A 164 -2.62 -7.74 -10.68
CA ALA A 164 -3.56 -8.10 -11.77
C ALA A 164 -4.58 -6.98 -12.02
N MET A 165 -5.13 -6.36 -10.97
CA MET A 165 -6.05 -5.22 -11.11
C MET A 165 -5.38 -4.01 -11.75
N PHE A 166 -4.11 -3.73 -11.43
CA PHE A 166 -3.37 -2.62 -12.05
C PHE A 166 -3.07 -2.91 -13.52
N GLU A 167 -2.71 -4.14 -13.87
CA GLU A 167 -2.49 -4.58 -15.26
C GLU A 167 -3.76 -4.45 -16.10
N GLU A 168 -4.90 -4.90 -15.59
CA GLU A 168 -6.19 -4.75 -16.25
C GLU A 168 -6.57 -3.27 -16.45
N ARG A 169 -6.35 -2.44 -15.42
CA ARG A 169 -6.80 -1.04 -15.42
C ARG A 169 -5.91 -0.11 -16.21
N PHE A 170 -4.59 -0.27 -16.11
CA PHE A 170 -3.59 0.67 -16.63
C PHE A 170 -2.82 0.13 -17.84
N GLY A 171 -2.96 -1.15 -18.18
CA GLY A 171 -2.29 -1.75 -19.33
C GLY A 171 -0.78 -1.46 -19.35
N ALA A 172 -0.30 -0.80 -20.38
CA ALA A 172 1.13 -0.47 -20.55
C ALA A 172 1.69 0.42 -19.41
N ASP A 173 0.86 1.20 -18.73
CA ASP A 173 1.27 2.09 -17.64
C ASP A 173 1.27 1.38 -16.28
N ALA A 174 0.83 0.12 -16.18
CA ALA A 174 0.67 -0.61 -14.93
C ALA A 174 1.95 -0.63 -14.08
N GLN A 175 3.08 -0.93 -14.69
CA GLN A 175 4.38 -1.00 -13.99
C GLN A 175 4.78 0.34 -13.37
N ALA A 176 4.56 1.44 -14.08
CA ALA A 176 4.82 2.79 -13.57
C ALA A 176 3.90 3.12 -12.39
N GLN A 177 2.62 2.72 -12.45
CA GLN A 177 1.67 2.91 -11.36
C GLN A 177 2.03 2.05 -10.13
N ILE A 178 2.49 0.83 -10.32
CA ILE A 178 2.95 -0.07 -9.26
C ILE A 178 4.21 0.52 -8.59
N ALA A 179 5.19 0.95 -9.37
CA ALA A 179 6.39 1.60 -8.85
C ALA A 179 6.05 2.86 -8.02
N ASN A 180 5.09 3.65 -8.45
CA ASN A 180 4.60 4.80 -7.68
C ASN A 180 3.97 4.39 -6.33
N ARG A 181 3.30 3.23 -6.24
CA ARG A 181 2.78 2.73 -4.95
C ARG A 181 3.89 2.36 -3.99
N LEU A 182 4.94 1.70 -4.48
CA LEU A 182 6.12 1.39 -3.68
C LEU A 182 6.80 2.68 -3.17
N GLU A 183 6.98 3.67 -4.04
CA GLU A 183 7.56 4.96 -3.65
C GLU A 183 6.72 5.69 -2.58
N LEU A 184 5.39 5.67 -2.71
CA LEU A 184 4.49 6.24 -1.71
C LEU A 184 4.59 5.49 -0.37
N ALA A 185 4.72 4.16 -0.37
CA ALA A 185 4.92 3.39 0.85
C ALA A 185 6.27 3.70 1.50
N GLN A 186 7.36 3.76 0.72
CA GLN A 186 8.70 4.09 1.21
C GLN A 186 8.80 5.48 1.87
N LYS A 187 8.03 6.45 1.38
CA LYS A 187 7.96 7.80 1.96
C LYS A 187 6.94 7.89 3.10
N GLY A 188 5.83 7.17 2.97
CA GLY A 188 4.71 7.24 3.92
C GLY A 188 4.98 6.53 5.24
N ILE A 189 5.54 5.32 5.19
CA ILE A 189 5.77 4.50 6.40
C ILE A 189 6.63 5.23 7.44
N PRO A 190 7.82 5.78 7.12
CA PRO A 190 8.60 6.51 8.12
C PRO A 190 7.86 7.71 8.71
N ALA A 191 7.08 8.43 7.89
CA ALA A 191 6.31 9.57 8.35
C ALA A 191 5.15 9.15 9.28
N THR A 192 4.45 8.06 8.96
CA THR A 192 3.39 7.47 9.78
C THR A 192 3.94 7.00 11.13
N LEU A 193 5.03 6.24 11.13
CA LEU A 193 5.68 5.75 12.34
C LEU A 193 6.14 6.90 13.26
N ALA A 194 6.73 7.95 12.69
CA ALA A 194 7.14 9.13 13.47
C ALA A 194 5.93 9.87 14.09
N ALA A 195 4.81 9.95 13.36
CA ALA A 195 3.58 10.56 13.86
C ALA A 195 2.93 9.72 14.97
N ILE A 196 2.87 8.39 14.81
CA ILE A 196 2.39 7.47 15.85
C ILE A 196 3.25 7.59 17.11
N LYS A 197 4.59 7.60 16.98
CA LYS A 197 5.50 7.77 18.11
C LYS A 197 5.23 9.06 18.86
N LYS A 198 5.13 10.16 18.14
CA LYS A 198 4.87 11.47 18.75
C LYS A 198 3.53 11.48 19.50
N ASP A 199 2.50 10.88 18.95
CA ASP A 199 1.17 10.81 19.54
C ASP A 199 1.16 9.89 20.78
N ALA A 200 1.73 8.69 20.66
CA ALA A 200 1.83 7.73 21.74
C ALA A 200 2.65 8.22 22.94
N GLU A 201 3.72 8.98 22.73
CA GLU A 201 4.58 9.49 23.81
C GLU A 201 4.08 10.81 24.42
N ALA A 202 3.03 11.43 23.85
CA ALA A 202 2.40 12.64 24.38
C ALA A 202 1.26 12.34 25.38
N GLU A 203 0.68 11.13 25.37
CA GLU A 203 -0.36 10.64 26.29
C GLU A 203 0.28 10.06 27.57
#